data_181bfe1707f0ddc8a20b5cd361ae8edf
#
_entry.id   181bfe1707f0ddc8a20b5cd361ae8edf
#
_cell.length_a   1.000
_cell.length_b   1.000
_cell.length_c   1.000
_cell.angle_alpha   90.00
_cell.angle_beta   90.00
_cell.angle_gamma   90.00
#
_symmetry.space_group_name_H-M   'P 1'
#
loop_
_entity.id
_entity.type
_entity.pdbx_description
1 polymer ?
#
loop_
_entity_poly.entity_id
_entity_poly.type
_entity_poly.pdbx_seq_one_letter_code
_entity_poly.pdbx_strand_id
1 'polypeptide(L)'
;NLWKIVGSVDASFLNFETMMLQNEHNLLIYPEGVPGIGKGFNKRYQFQRFSSSFITMSIKYKTDIVPILTVNGEYINPYAYRSGWLNKLVNKLGVPFLPMGIVSLFIPFQPWIFYMGFPAKLTYVLGQAIKPYEMTSKPIGELSYEELVEIKEKVRTNMQQQLNDAVKKYGTKPYRFREFFSITFKNLDKFPFSMPFGWPLLFEQFNLLWKKNKIDDKPLRLGFLSSLRILLQSPKQLFFYLPIIGWIPLLIKGLRKKS
;
A
#
# COMPACT_ATOMS: atom_id res chain seq x y z
N ASN A 1 15.36 -5.25 7.03
CA ASN A 1 13.93 -4.93 6.85
C ASN A 1 13.81 -3.84 5.78
N LEU A 2 13.28 -4.18 4.59
CA LEU A 2 13.15 -3.28 3.45
C LEU A 2 12.42 -1.97 3.82
N TRP A 3 11.35 -2.09 4.58
CA TRP A 3 10.54 -0.93 4.99
C TRP A 3 11.33 0.11 5.81
N LYS A 4 12.25 -0.35 6.67
CA LYS A 4 13.12 0.56 7.43
C LYS A 4 14.13 1.27 6.52
N ILE A 5 14.61 0.60 5.47
CA ILE A 5 15.54 1.20 4.49
C ILE A 5 14.87 2.34 3.71
N VAL A 6 13.58 2.21 3.40
CA VAL A 6 12.81 3.26 2.70
C VAL A 6 12.17 4.29 3.63
N GLY A 7 12.62 4.37 4.88
CA GLY A 7 12.20 5.40 5.83
C GLY A 7 10.90 5.09 6.60
N SER A 8 10.38 3.83 6.52
CA SER A 8 9.24 3.45 7.36
C SER A 8 9.68 3.22 8.80
N VAL A 9 8.97 3.80 9.74
CA VAL A 9 9.16 3.60 11.18
C VAL A 9 7.93 2.95 11.81
N ASP A 10 8.13 2.31 12.96
CA ASP A 10 7.03 1.69 13.69
C ASP A 10 6.05 2.79 14.14
N ALA A 11 4.74 2.54 13.97
CA ALA A 11 3.68 3.50 14.31
C ALA A 11 3.47 3.57 15.83
N SER A 12 4.49 4.01 16.57
CA SER A 12 4.42 4.29 17.99
C SER A 12 4.30 5.80 18.23
N PHE A 13 3.68 6.16 19.35
CA PHE A 13 3.55 7.57 19.73
C PHE A 13 4.92 8.25 19.87
N LEU A 14 5.89 7.55 20.48
CA LEU A 14 7.25 8.04 20.66
C LEU A 14 7.95 8.35 19.32
N ASN A 15 7.86 7.44 18.35
CA ASN A 15 8.46 7.66 17.03
C ASN A 15 7.81 8.86 16.34
N PHE A 16 6.48 8.96 16.42
CA PHE A 16 5.75 10.07 15.82
C PHE A 16 6.20 11.39 16.48
N GLU A 17 6.24 11.45 17.79
CA GLU A 17 6.67 12.64 18.52
C GLU A 17 8.11 13.02 18.20
N THR A 18 9.02 12.06 18.16
CA THR A 18 10.44 12.30 17.80
C THR A 18 10.55 12.91 16.40
N MET A 19 9.80 12.41 15.44
CA MET A 19 9.81 12.93 14.07
C MET A 19 9.23 14.35 13.99
N MET A 20 8.20 14.65 14.78
CA MET A 20 7.64 15.99 14.86
C MET A 20 8.61 16.99 15.51
N LEU A 21 9.38 16.56 16.50
CA LEU A 21 10.40 17.39 17.16
C LEU A 21 11.57 17.73 16.22
N GLN A 22 11.98 16.77 15.36
CA GLN A 22 13.08 17.01 14.41
C GLN A 22 12.72 18.06 13.35
N ASN A 23 11.46 18.13 12.96
CA ASN A 23 10.89 19.10 12.00
C ASN A 23 11.68 19.27 10.68
N GLU A 24 12.45 18.26 10.28
CA GLU A 24 13.30 18.32 9.09
C GLU A 24 12.61 17.78 7.84
N HIS A 25 11.55 16.97 8.02
CA HIS A 25 10.93 16.21 6.93
C HIS A 25 9.40 16.19 7.02
N ASN A 26 8.76 16.05 5.86
CA ASN A 26 7.32 15.78 5.81
C ASN A 26 7.04 14.36 6.29
N LEU A 27 6.04 14.20 7.15
CA LEU A 27 5.61 12.93 7.68
C LEU A 27 4.34 12.45 6.96
N LEU A 28 4.41 11.29 6.28
CA LEU A 28 3.25 10.64 5.68
C LEU A 28 2.64 9.67 6.67
N ILE A 29 1.36 9.83 6.93
CA ILE A 29 0.59 8.96 7.83
C ILE A 29 -0.70 8.47 7.16
N TYR A 30 -1.18 7.31 7.62
CA TYR A 30 -2.47 6.73 7.21
C TYR A 30 -3.40 6.68 8.44
N PRO A 31 -4.21 7.71 8.69
CA PRO A 31 -4.95 7.87 9.95
C PRO A 31 -6.03 6.81 10.17
N GLU A 32 -6.51 6.16 9.13
CA GLU A 32 -7.45 5.03 9.22
C GLU A 32 -6.78 3.72 9.64
N GLY A 33 -5.48 3.56 9.39
CA GLY A 33 -4.74 2.32 9.65
C GLY A 33 -5.34 1.12 8.90
N VAL A 34 -5.24 -0.07 9.51
CA VAL A 34 -5.74 -1.34 8.97
C VAL A 34 -7.24 -1.31 8.59
N PRO A 35 -8.16 -0.70 9.38
CA PRO A 35 -9.57 -0.56 9.00
C PRO A 35 -9.79 0.14 7.67
N GLY A 36 -8.98 1.11 7.31
CA GLY A 36 -9.06 1.81 6.02
C GLY A 36 -8.75 0.90 4.83
N ILE A 37 -7.70 0.08 4.96
CA ILE A 37 -7.30 -0.87 3.92
C ILE A 37 -8.32 -2.03 3.83
N GLY A 38 -8.84 -2.48 4.97
CA GLY A 38 -9.77 -3.62 5.07
C GLY A 38 -11.24 -3.27 4.87
N LYS A 39 -11.59 -2.04 4.49
CA LYS A 39 -13.00 -1.67 4.26
C LYS A 39 -13.55 -2.37 3.00
N GLY A 40 -14.84 -2.71 3.03
CA GLY A 40 -15.52 -3.31 1.88
C GLY A 40 -15.74 -2.30 0.74
N PHE A 41 -15.88 -2.81 -0.48
CA PHE A 41 -16.14 -2.00 -1.68
C PHE A 41 -17.43 -1.17 -1.60
N ASN A 42 -18.41 -1.61 -0.83
CA ASN A 42 -19.63 -0.85 -0.51
C ASN A 42 -19.35 0.46 0.26
N LYS A 43 -18.20 0.55 0.92
CA LYS A 43 -17.71 1.75 1.62
C LYS A 43 -16.63 2.50 0.82
N ARG A 44 -16.57 2.30 -0.49
CA ARG A 44 -15.64 3.04 -1.33
C ARG A 44 -15.85 4.54 -1.19
N TYR A 45 -14.76 5.29 -1.26
CA TYR A 45 -14.74 6.74 -1.08
C TYR A 45 -15.25 7.25 0.29
N GLN A 46 -15.32 6.37 1.30
CA GLN A 46 -15.72 6.73 2.65
C GLN A 46 -14.55 6.51 3.61
N PHE A 47 -14.16 7.54 4.31
CA PHE A 47 -13.20 7.39 5.39
C PHE A 47 -13.79 6.59 6.54
N GLN A 48 -12.98 5.71 7.10
CA GLN A 48 -13.29 4.99 8.32
C GLN A 48 -12.90 5.85 9.54
N ARG A 49 -12.89 5.24 10.72
CA ARG A 49 -12.50 5.92 11.95
C ARG A 49 -11.02 6.32 11.90
N PHE A 50 -10.73 7.57 12.25
CA PHE A 50 -9.36 8.05 12.37
C PHE A 50 -8.77 7.78 13.76
N SER A 51 -7.46 7.55 13.82
CA SER A 51 -6.69 7.65 15.05
C SER A 51 -6.69 9.10 15.55
N SER A 52 -6.60 9.32 16.87
CA SER A 52 -6.49 10.68 17.40
C SER A 52 -5.05 11.19 17.44
N SER A 53 -4.05 10.33 17.30
CA SER A 53 -2.63 10.66 17.46
C SER A 53 -2.16 11.80 16.56
N PHE A 54 -2.55 11.82 15.29
CA PHE A 54 -2.13 12.86 14.35
C PHE A 54 -2.78 14.22 14.65
N ILE A 55 -4.00 14.24 15.20
CA ILE A 55 -4.64 15.47 15.67
C ILE A 55 -3.90 16.01 16.89
N THR A 56 -3.59 15.14 17.87
CA THR A 56 -2.80 15.49 19.04
C THR A 56 -1.46 16.10 18.66
N MET A 57 -0.75 15.50 17.69
CA MET A 57 0.54 16.01 17.21
C MET A 57 0.40 17.34 16.47
N SER A 58 -0.62 17.47 15.61
CA SER A 58 -0.89 18.74 14.92
C SER A 58 -1.15 19.88 15.90
N ILE A 59 -1.95 19.66 16.95
CA ILE A 59 -2.22 20.67 17.97
C ILE A 59 -0.97 21.01 18.76
N LYS A 60 -0.24 19.97 19.22
CA LYS A 60 0.97 20.15 20.05
C LYS A 60 2.09 20.91 19.34
N TYR A 61 2.32 20.60 18.07
CA TYR A 61 3.44 21.13 17.27
C TYR A 61 3.01 22.19 16.26
N LYS A 62 1.75 22.63 16.28
CA LYS A 62 1.17 23.62 15.35
C LYS A 62 1.49 23.32 13.89
N THR A 63 1.31 22.04 13.50
CA THR A 63 1.63 21.55 12.15
C THR A 63 0.37 21.31 11.35
N ASP A 64 0.37 21.77 10.11
CA ASP A 64 -0.73 21.59 9.16
C ASP A 64 -0.89 20.13 8.76
N ILE A 65 -2.15 19.71 8.56
CA ILE A 65 -2.49 18.42 7.97
C ILE A 65 -2.88 18.66 6.51
N VAL A 66 -2.08 18.13 5.58
CA VAL A 66 -2.35 18.23 4.15
C VAL A 66 -2.87 16.88 3.63
N PRO A 67 -4.16 16.75 3.30
CA PRO A 67 -4.71 15.51 2.80
C PRO A 67 -4.16 15.14 1.42
N ILE A 68 -3.72 13.88 1.25
CA ILE A 68 -3.46 13.27 -0.06
C ILE A 68 -4.60 12.30 -0.34
N LEU A 69 -5.55 12.73 -1.16
CA LEU A 69 -6.78 12.01 -1.44
C LEU A 69 -6.60 11.09 -2.64
N THR A 70 -6.87 9.80 -2.47
CA THR A 70 -6.78 8.82 -3.54
C THR A 70 -8.17 8.53 -4.10
N VAL A 71 -8.38 8.84 -5.37
CA VAL A 71 -9.61 8.52 -6.11
C VAL A 71 -9.41 7.23 -6.89
N ASN A 72 -10.40 6.36 -6.88
CA ASN A 72 -10.42 5.03 -7.52
C ASN A 72 -9.50 3.97 -6.86
N GLY A 73 -9.01 4.21 -5.65
CA GLY A 73 -8.14 3.25 -4.94
C GLY A 73 -8.80 1.90 -4.74
N GLU A 74 -10.07 1.86 -4.36
CA GLU A 74 -10.83 0.63 -4.11
C GLU A 74 -11.09 -0.18 -5.40
N TYR A 75 -10.99 0.43 -6.57
CA TYR A 75 -11.15 -0.24 -7.87
C TYR A 75 -9.93 -1.09 -8.28
N ILE A 76 -8.83 -1.03 -7.52
CA ILE A 76 -7.72 -1.98 -7.68
C ILE A 76 -8.16 -3.39 -7.29
N ASN A 77 -9.00 -3.52 -6.27
CA ASN A 77 -9.62 -4.79 -5.87
C ASN A 77 -11.13 -4.61 -5.73
N PRO A 78 -11.86 -4.52 -6.86
CA PRO A 78 -13.29 -4.27 -6.85
C PRO A 78 -14.04 -5.44 -6.22
N TYR A 79 -15.20 -5.12 -5.65
CA TYR A 79 -16.07 -6.10 -4.98
C TYR A 79 -15.36 -6.88 -3.86
N ALA A 80 -14.34 -6.27 -3.26
CA ALA A 80 -13.73 -6.83 -2.07
C ALA A 80 -14.59 -6.54 -0.85
N TYR A 81 -14.84 -7.56 -0.03
CA TYR A 81 -15.62 -7.44 1.19
C TYR A 81 -14.85 -8.06 2.36
N ARG A 82 -15.09 -7.50 3.54
CA ARG A 82 -14.51 -8.02 4.77
C ARG A 82 -15.30 -9.26 5.22
N SER A 83 -14.61 -10.38 5.35
CA SER A 83 -15.16 -11.60 5.96
C SER A 83 -14.57 -11.80 7.36
N GLY A 84 -15.42 -11.73 8.41
CA GLY A 84 -14.97 -11.91 9.79
C GLY A 84 -14.40 -13.31 10.06
N TRP A 85 -15.01 -14.34 9.45
CA TRP A 85 -14.54 -15.72 9.55
C TRP A 85 -13.15 -15.89 8.90
N LEU A 86 -12.99 -15.42 7.68
CA LEU A 86 -11.71 -15.50 6.97
C LEU A 86 -10.61 -14.72 7.68
N ASN A 87 -10.92 -13.53 8.18
CA ASN A 87 -9.95 -12.74 8.92
C ASN A 87 -9.48 -13.45 10.21
N LYS A 88 -10.36 -14.16 10.91
CA LYS A 88 -9.96 -15.01 12.05
C LYS A 88 -8.99 -16.12 11.62
N LEU A 89 -9.20 -16.70 10.43
CA LEU A 89 -8.33 -17.75 9.91
C LEU A 89 -6.95 -17.17 9.52
N VAL A 90 -6.90 -16.11 8.72
CA VAL A 90 -5.62 -15.54 8.25
C VAL A 90 -4.84 -14.85 9.37
N ASN A 91 -5.52 -14.34 10.41
CA ASN A 91 -4.85 -13.79 11.59
C ASN A 91 -4.00 -14.83 12.32
N LYS A 92 -4.41 -16.13 12.32
CA LYS A 92 -3.59 -17.23 12.85
C LYS A 92 -2.28 -17.40 12.07
N LEU A 93 -2.24 -16.96 10.82
CA LEU A 93 -1.06 -16.99 9.96
C LEU A 93 -0.26 -15.67 10.02
N GLY A 94 -0.62 -14.75 10.93
CA GLY A 94 0.04 -13.45 11.08
C GLY A 94 -0.37 -12.41 10.03
N VAL A 95 -1.39 -12.69 9.20
CA VAL A 95 -1.95 -11.75 8.24
C VAL A 95 -3.09 -10.97 8.91
N PRO A 96 -3.01 -9.63 9.01
CA PRO A 96 -3.97 -8.85 9.79
C PRO A 96 -5.40 -8.85 9.21
N PHE A 97 -5.52 -8.99 7.90
CA PHE A 97 -6.80 -9.11 7.17
C PHE A 97 -6.56 -9.62 5.75
N LEU A 98 -7.60 -10.21 5.16
CA LEU A 98 -7.65 -10.57 3.75
C LEU A 98 -9.00 -10.12 3.17
N PRO A 99 -9.05 -9.05 2.36
CA PRO A 99 -10.29 -8.65 1.72
C PRO A 99 -10.64 -9.67 0.64
N MET A 100 -11.85 -10.22 0.71
CA MET A 100 -12.37 -11.16 -0.29
C MET A 100 -12.94 -10.37 -1.46
N GLY A 101 -12.22 -10.36 -2.56
CA GLY A 101 -12.64 -9.76 -3.83
C GLY A 101 -12.27 -10.66 -4.99
N ILE A 102 -12.55 -10.21 -6.21
CA ILE A 102 -12.29 -11.00 -7.43
C ILE A 102 -10.82 -11.42 -7.50
N VAL A 103 -9.88 -10.50 -7.23
CA VAL A 103 -8.43 -10.80 -7.23
C VAL A 103 -8.09 -11.86 -6.18
N SER A 104 -8.71 -11.78 -5.01
CA SER A 104 -8.42 -12.69 -3.89
C SER A 104 -8.76 -14.15 -4.20
N LEU A 105 -9.74 -14.41 -5.08
CA LEU A 105 -10.12 -15.76 -5.48
C LEU A 105 -9.01 -16.51 -6.23
N PHE A 106 -8.10 -15.76 -6.86
CA PHE A 106 -7.00 -16.33 -7.63
C PHE A 106 -5.70 -16.48 -6.82
N ILE A 107 -5.61 -15.84 -5.65
CA ILE A 107 -4.42 -15.93 -4.78
C ILE A 107 -4.07 -17.38 -4.40
N PRO A 108 -5.02 -18.28 -4.07
CA PRO A 108 -4.68 -19.68 -3.76
C PRO A 108 -3.99 -20.41 -4.92
N PHE A 109 -4.25 -20.01 -6.17
CA PHE A 109 -3.62 -20.63 -7.34
C PHE A 109 -2.20 -20.11 -7.56
N GLN A 110 -1.96 -18.80 -7.31
CA GLN A 110 -0.65 -18.21 -7.52
C GLN A 110 -0.35 -17.12 -6.48
N PRO A 111 0.75 -17.25 -5.70
CA PRO A 111 1.06 -16.31 -4.62
C PRO A 111 1.35 -14.89 -5.12
N TRP A 112 1.91 -14.71 -6.31
CA TRP A 112 2.20 -13.39 -6.87
C TRP A 112 0.95 -12.58 -7.24
N ILE A 113 -0.22 -13.25 -7.36
CA ILE A 113 -1.52 -12.55 -7.57
C ILE A 113 -1.87 -11.66 -6.37
N PHE A 114 -1.33 -11.96 -5.18
CA PHE A 114 -1.50 -11.07 -4.01
C PHE A 114 -1.05 -9.62 -4.27
N TYR A 115 -0.07 -9.44 -5.14
CA TYR A 115 0.46 -8.13 -5.51
C TYR A 115 -0.17 -7.56 -6.79
N MET A 116 -1.13 -8.24 -7.37
CA MET A 116 -1.84 -7.76 -8.56
C MET A 116 -3.15 -7.06 -8.18
N GLY A 117 -3.57 -6.17 -9.06
CA GLY A 117 -4.83 -5.49 -8.97
C GLY A 117 -5.40 -5.22 -10.36
N PHE A 118 -6.65 -4.84 -10.41
CA PHE A 118 -7.26 -4.35 -11.64
C PHE A 118 -6.60 -3.02 -12.05
N PRO A 119 -6.50 -2.73 -13.35
CA PRO A 119 -5.83 -1.53 -13.86
C PRO A 119 -6.69 -0.29 -13.67
N ALA A 120 -6.99 0.04 -12.41
CA ALA A 120 -7.71 1.25 -12.05
C ALA A 120 -6.83 2.48 -12.28
N LYS A 121 -7.40 3.53 -12.86
CA LYS A 121 -6.74 4.82 -12.97
C LYS A 121 -6.82 5.54 -11.64
N LEU A 122 -5.74 5.49 -10.88
CA LEU A 122 -5.62 6.25 -9.65
C LEU A 122 -5.40 7.72 -9.94
N THR A 123 -6.06 8.57 -9.19
CA THR A 123 -5.80 10.01 -9.18
C THR A 123 -5.53 10.43 -7.74
N TYR A 124 -4.36 11.02 -7.52
CA TYR A 124 -3.99 11.59 -6.25
C TYR A 124 -4.27 13.09 -6.30
N VAL A 125 -5.04 13.56 -5.34
CA VAL A 125 -5.42 14.99 -5.22
C VAL A 125 -4.84 15.50 -3.91
N LEU A 126 -4.01 16.52 -4.02
CA LEU A 126 -3.56 17.28 -2.86
C LEU A 126 -4.70 18.16 -2.40
N GLY A 127 -5.18 17.93 -1.19
CA GLY A 127 -6.27 18.68 -0.59
C GLY A 127 -5.81 20.00 0.02
N GLN A 128 -6.77 20.77 0.51
CA GLN A 128 -6.49 21.98 1.27
C GLN A 128 -6.00 21.64 2.66
N ALA A 129 -5.00 22.37 3.13
CA ALA A 129 -4.46 22.21 4.48
C ALA A 129 -5.54 22.40 5.54
N ILE A 130 -5.53 21.57 6.55
CA ILE A 130 -6.40 21.64 7.71
C ILE A 130 -5.51 21.93 8.93
N LYS A 131 -5.95 22.83 9.77
CA LYS A 131 -5.18 23.32 10.93
C LYS A 131 -5.92 23.01 12.23
N PRO A 132 -5.79 21.80 12.78
CA PRO A 132 -6.46 21.44 14.03
C PRO A 132 -6.10 22.34 15.21
N TYR A 133 -4.90 22.88 15.23
CA TYR A 133 -4.44 23.81 16.27
C TYR A 133 -5.16 25.18 16.25
N GLU A 134 -5.82 25.55 15.15
CA GLU A 134 -6.69 26.73 15.06
C GLU A 134 -8.15 26.43 15.49
N MET A 135 -8.49 25.14 15.69
CA MET A 135 -9.83 24.71 16.11
C MET A 135 -10.03 24.73 17.64
N THR A 136 -8.97 25.03 18.40
CA THR A 136 -8.99 25.15 19.84
C THR A 136 -8.00 26.20 20.31
N SER A 137 -8.36 26.91 21.39
CA SER A 137 -7.43 27.81 22.09
C SER A 137 -6.70 27.14 23.25
N LYS A 138 -7.14 25.92 23.64
CA LYS A 138 -6.56 25.18 24.76
C LYS A 138 -5.29 24.44 24.33
N PRO A 139 -4.25 24.41 25.18
CA PRO A 139 -3.12 23.53 24.98
C PRO A 139 -3.56 22.06 25.10
N ILE A 140 -2.80 21.15 24.46
CA ILE A 140 -3.18 19.72 24.37
C ILE A 140 -3.39 19.07 25.74
N GLY A 141 -2.67 19.51 26.78
CA GLY A 141 -2.79 18.97 28.15
C GLY A 141 -4.08 19.36 28.88
N GLU A 142 -4.79 20.36 28.38
CA GLU A 142 -6.05 20.86 28.96
C GLU A 142 -7.29 20.45 28.14
N LEU A 143 -7.08 19.79 26.99
CA LEU A 143 -8.18 19.27 26.18
C LEU A 143 -8.76 18.02 26.80
N SER A 144 -10.08 17.98 26.94
CA SER A 144 -10.77 16.77 27.32
C SER A 144 -10.77 15.76 26.16
N TYR A 145 -11.03 14.50 26.48
CA TYR A 145 -11.16 13.46 25.46
C TYR A 145 -12.27 13.77 24.47
N GLU A 146 -13.39 14.28 24.95
CA GLU A 146 -14.56 14.64 24.14
C GLU A 146 -14.23 15.78 23.17
N GLU A 147 -13.53 16.83 23.63
CA GLU A 147 -13.08 17.94 22.79
C GLU A 147 -12.11 17.46 21.69
N LEU A 148 -11.19 16.55 22.03
CA LEU A 148 -10.27 15.97 21.06
C LEU A 148 -11.01 15.12 20.01
N VAL A 149 -12.04 14.36 20.44
CA VAL A 149 -12.90 13.58 19.53
C VAL A 149 -13.68 14.51 18.61
N GLU A 150 -14.22 15.62 19.13
CA GLU A 150 -14.93 16.60 18.30
C GLU A 150 -14.04 17.22 17.22
N ILE A 151 -12.84 17.65 17.58
CA ILE A 151 -11.86 18.20 16.61
C ILE A 151 -11.52 17.14 15.55
N LYS A 152 -11.28 15.89 15.97
CA LYS A 152 -11.02 14.78 15.06
C LYS A 152 -12.17 14.57 14.06
N GLU A 153 -13.41 14.60 14.51
CA GLU A 153 -14.57 14.43 13.62
C GLU A 153 -14.76 15.62 12.67
N LYS A 154 -14.46 16.85 13.11
CA LYS A 154 -14.43 18.03 12.25
C LYS A 154 -13.38 17.86 11.12
N VAL A 155 -12.17 17.41 11.47
CA VAL A 155 -11.09 17.13 10.50
C VAL A 155 -11.51 16.02 9.54
N ARG A 156 -12.06 14.90 10.04
CA ARG A 156 -12.52 13.78 9.21
C ARG A 156 -13.62 14.23 8.24
N THR A 157 -14.58 15.02 8.71
CA THR A 157 -15.69 15.53 7.90
C THR A 157 -15.17 16.47 6.80
N ASN A 158 -14.24 17.35 7.12
CA ASN A 158 -13.59 18.23 6.13
C ASN A 158 -12.85 17.41 5.07
N MET A 159 -12.03 16.44 5.47
CA MET A 159 -11.34 15.55 4.53
C MET A 159 -12.32 14.75 3.66
N GLN A 160 -13.44 14.28 4.25
CA GLN A 160 -14.48 13.56 3.51
C GLN A 160 -15.13 14.46 2.45
N GLN A 161 -15.39 15.71 2.78
CA GLN A 161 -15.93 16.67 1.82
C GLN A 161 -14.95 16.89 0.67
N GLN A 162 -13.68 17.12 0.95
CA GLN A 162 -12.65 17.26 -0.07
C GLN A 162 -12.52 16.01 -0.95
N LEU A 163 -12.63 14.81 -0.35
CA LEU A 163 -12.65 13.55 -1.11
C LEU A 163 -13.87 13.46 -2.02
N ASN A 164 -15.07 13.82 -1.53
CA ASN A 164 -16.30 13.81 -2.31
C ASN A 164 -16.18 14.72 -3.55
N ASP A 165 -15.59 15.91 -3.39
CA ASP A 165 -15.38 16.85 -4.48
C ASP A 165 -14.34 16.31 -5.49
N ALA A 166 -13.26 15.69 -5.01
CA ALA A 166 -12.29 15.01 -5.86
C ALA A 166 -12.93 13.84 -6.64
N VAL A 167 -13.80 13.06 -5.99
CA VAL A 167 -14.53 11.96 -6.64
C VAL A 167 -15.50 12.46 -7.71
N LYS A 168 -16.24 13.53 -7.47
CA LYS A 168 -17.10 14.15 -8.48
C LYS A 168 -16.31 14.50 -9.74
N LYS A 169 -15.09 15.03 -9.58
CA LYS A 169 -14.25 15.47 -10.68
C LYS A 169 -13.53 14.34 -11.42
N TYR A 170 -13.03 13.33 -10.69
CA TYR A 170 -12.12 12.34 -11.23
C TYR A 170 -12.60 10.89 -11.13
N GLY A 171 -13.69 10.60 -10.39
CA GLY A 171 -14.14 9.26 -10.07
C GLY A 171 -14.99 8.55 -11.14
N THR A 172 -15.44 9.27 -12.20
CA THR A 172 -16.47 8.80 -13.14
C THR A 172 -16.05 7.61 -14.02
N LYS A 173 -14.78 7.43 -14.30
CA LYS A 173 -14.25 6.36 -15.17
C LYS A 173 -13.04 5.69 -14.50
N PRO A 174 -13.26 4.77 -13.57
CA PRO A 174 -12.17 4.15 -12.82
C PRO A 174 -11.25 3.29 -13.69
N TYR A 175 -11.75 2.73 -14.79
CA TYR A 175 -10.97 1.94 -15.73
C TYR A 175 -10.85 2.63 -17.08
N ARG A 176 -9.61 2.78 -17.55
CA ARG A 176 -9.28 3.34 -18.88
C ARG A 176 -8.41 2.35 -19.63
N PHE A 177 -8.99 1.23 -20.03
CA PHE A 177 -8.26 0.12 -20.66
C PHE A 177 -7.45 0.55 -21.88
N ARG A 178 -7.98 1.42 -22.73
CA ARG A 178 -7.24 1.92 -23.90
C ARG A 178 -5.95 2.66 -23.50
N GLU A 179 -6.03 3.51 -22.48
CA GLU A 179 -4.89 4.26 -21.95
C GLU A 179 -3.89 3.28 -21.29
N PHE A 180 -4.39 2.35 -20.49
CA PHE A 180 -3.58 1.31 -19.85
C PHE A 180 -2.79 0.48 -20.87
N PHE A 181 -3.44 -0.08 -21.89
CA PHE A 181 -2.76 -0.86 -22.92
C PHE A 181 -1.77 -0.02 -23.71
N SER A 182 -2.13 1.22 -24.10
CA SER A 182 -1.21 2.13 -24.80
C SER A 182 0.06 2.39 -24.00
N ILE A 183 -0.05 2.67 -22.69
CA ILE A 183 1.10 2.90 -21.82
C ILE A 183 1.90 1.60 -21.65
N THR A 184 1.25 0.46 -21.45
CA THR A 184 1.90 -0.84 -21.30
C THR A 184 2.72 -1.20 -22.54
N PHE A 185 2.15 -1.05 -23.73
CA PHE A 185 2.87 -1.34 -24.98
C PHE A 185 4.06 -0.41 -25.21
N LYS A 186 3.96 0.86 -24.83
CA LYS A 186 5.08 1.81 -24.91
C LYS A 186 6.20 1.52 -23.91
N ASN A 187 5.95 0.74 -22.87
CA ASN A 187 6.89 0.44 -21.79
C ASN A 187 7.06 -1.07 -21.57
N LEU A 188 7.02 -1.87 -22.63
CA LEU A 188 7.17 -3.33 -22.54
C LEU A 188 8.50 -3.76 -21.90
N ASP A 189 9.57 -2.96 -22.09
CA ASP A 189 10.86 -3.17 -21.46
C ASP A 189 10.82 -3.07 -19.93
N LYS A 190 9.88 -2.31 -19.39
CA LYS A 190 9.68 -2.13 -17.94
C LYS A 190 8.66 -3.10 -17.35
N PHE A 191 7.95 -3.84 -18.19
CA PHE A 191 6.88 -4.73 -17.77
C PHE A 191 7.31 -5.80 -16.74
N PRO A 192 8.48 -6.46 -16.88
CA PRO A 192 8.96 -7.42 -15.90
C PRO A 192 9.20 -6.82 -14.50
N PHE A 193 9.50 -5.51 -14.41
CA PHE A 193 9.70 -4.82 -13.14
C PHE A 193 8.38 -4.44 -12.48
N SER A 194 7.39 -4.04 -13.28
CA SER A 194 6.10 -3.59 -12.78
C SER A 194 5.14 -4.74 -12.46
N MET A 195 5.38 -5.93 -13.01
CA MET A 195 4.50 -7.08 -12.83
C MET A 195 5.12 -8.15 -11.93
N PRO A 196 4.41 -8.56 -10.87
CA PRO A 196 4.94 -9.52 -9.88
C PRO A 196 5.41 -10.85 -10.47
N PHE A 197 4.84 -11.30 -11.57
CA PHE A 197 5.28 -12.53 -12.23
C PHE A 197 6.68 -12.43 -12.85
N GLY A 198 7.20 -11.24 -13.12
CA GLY A 198 8.58 -11.04 -13.58
C GLY A 198 9.62 -11.11 -12.46
N TRP A 199 9.21 -10.88 -11.22
CA TRP A 199 10.13 -10.75 -10.08
C TRP A 199 11.00 -11.99 -9.81
N PRO A 200 10.50 -13.25 -9.87
CA PRO A 200 11.37 -14.41 -9.68
C PRO A 200 12.56 -14.44 -10.62
N LEU A 201 12.36 -14.07 -11.88
CA LEU A 201 13.42 -14.01 -12.88
C LEU A 201 14.36 -12.83 -12.66
N LEU A 202 13.84 -11.66 -12.28
CA LEU A 202 14.65 -10.49 -11.94
C LEU A 202 15.56 -10.77 -10.74
N PHE A 203 15.01 -11.36 -9.68
CA PHE A 203 15.80 -11.71 -8.50
C PHE A 203 16.85 -12.77 -8.82
N GLU A 204 16.53 -13.76 -9.65
CA GLU A 204 17.51 -14.75 -10.06
C GLU A 204 18.58 -14.16 -10.98
N GLN A 205 18.22 -13.25 -11.89
CA GLN A 205 19.19 -12.51 -12.70
C GLN A 205 20.18 -11.75 -11.81
N PHE A 206 19.67 -11.02 -10.82
CA PHE A 206 20.51 -10.32 -9.85
C PHE A 206 21.42 -11.30 -9.11
N ASN A 207 20.90 -12.42 -8.61
CA ASN A 207 21.67 -13.44 -7.90
C ASN A 207 22.79 -14.04 -8.77
N LEU A 208 22.51 -14.30 -10.05
CA LEU A 208 23.51 -14.81 -10.98
C LEU A 208 24.62 -13.79 -11.29
N LEU A 209 24.27 -12.51 -11.40
CA LEU A 209 25.24 -11.43 -11.58
C LEU A 209 26.07 -11.21 -10.32
N TRP A 210 25.44 -11.23 -9.15
CA TRP A 210 26.11 -11.13 -7.86
C TRP A 210 27.18 -12.22 -7.69
N LYS A 211 26.82 -13.48 -7.93
CA LYS A 211 27.76 -14.61 -7.84
C LYS A 211 28.96 -14.51 -8.79
N LYS A 212 28.82 -13.76 -9.86
CA LYS A 212 29.89 -13.53 -10.87
C LYS A 212 30.65 -12.26 -10.62
N ASN A 213 30.38 -11.51 -9.53
CA ASN A 213 30.94 -10.17 -9.29
C ASN A 213 30.78 -9.22 -10.49
N LYS A 214 29.65 -9.31 -11.21
CA LYS A 214 29.31 -8.53 -12.40
C LYS A 214 28.10 -7.62 -12.19
N ILE A 215 27.92 -7.12 -10.97
CA ILE A 215 26.92 -6.09 -10.74
C ILE A 215 27.52 -4.76 -11.13
N ASP A 216 27.05 -4.26 -12.27
CA ASP A 216 27.30 -2.89 -12.72
C ASP A 216 26.16 -1.99 -12.23
N ASP A 217 26.39 -0.67 -12.23
CA ASP A 217 25.36 0.35 -11.99
C ASP A 217 24.29 0.39 -13.09
N LYS A 218 24.40 -0.50 -14.09
CA LYS A 218 23.42 -0.62 -15.17
C LYS A 218 22.12 -1.27 -14.66
N PRO A 219 20.96 -0.73 -15.04
CA PRO A 219 19.69 -1.34 -14.67
C PRO A 219 19.57 -2.76 -15.23
N LEU A 220 19.07 -3.67 -14.42
CA LEU A 220 18.73 -5.02 -14.87
C LEU A 220 17.75 -4.94 -16.05
N ARG A 221 17.99 -5.74 -17.08
CA ARG A 221 17.10 -5.85 -18.24
C ARG A 221 16.66 -7.29 -18.40
N LEU A 222 15.36 -7.51 -18.38
CA LEU A 222 14.76 -8.82 -18.55
C LEU A 222 13.97 -8.84 -19.86
N GLY A 223 14.60 -9.31 -20.93
CA GLY A 223 13.95 -9.59 -22.20
C GLY A 223 13.57 -11.06 -22.34
N PHE A 224 12.89 -11.44 -23.41
CA PHE A 224 12.43 -12.81 -23.65
C PHE A 224 13.62 -13.81 -23.65
N LEU A 225 14.66 -13.54 -24.41
CA LEU A 225 15.84 -14.42 -24.49
C LEU A 225 16.60 -14.53 -23.16
N SER A 226 16.72 -13.42 -22.43
CA SER A 226 17.37 -13.44 -21.11
C SER A 226 16.54 -14.21 -20.10
N SER A 227 15.23 -14.11 -20.15
CA SER A 227 14.31 -14.89 -19.31
C SER A 227 14.42 -16.39 -19.55
N LEU A 228 14.45 -16.79 -20.82
CA LEU A 228 14.63 -18.19 -21.21
C LEU A 228 16.01 -18.72 -20.72
N ARG A 229 17.07 -17.95 -20.91
CA ARG A 229 18.41 -18.31 -20.43
C ARG A 229 18.45 -18.47 -18.91
N ILE A 230 17.80 -17.59 -18.15
CA ILE A 230 17.71 -17.68 -16.70
C ILE A 230 16.98 -18.94 -16.28
N LEU A 231 15.87 -19.29 -16.94
CA LEU A 231 15.11 -20.51 -16.66
C LEU A 231 15.93 -21.78 -16.96
N LEU A 232 16.72 -21.78 -18.02
CA LEU A 232 17.63 -22.90 -18.33
C LEU A 232 18.75 -23.04 -17.29
N GLN A 233 19.28 -21.93 -16.78
CA GLN A 233 20.34 -21.93 -15.75
C GLN A 233 19.79 -22.23 -14.35
N SER A 234 18.54 -21.89 -14.09
CA SER A 234 17.90 -22.05 -12.79
C SER A 234 16.46 -22.56 -12.94
N PRO A 235 16.26 -23.84 -13.35
CA PRO A 235 14.93 -24.39 -13.65
C PRO A 235 13.99 -24.41 -12.45
N LYS A 236 14.53 -24.36 -11.25
CA LYS A 236 13.73 -24.22 -10.01
C LYS A 236 12.84 -22.97 -9.99
N GLN A 237 13.15 -21.94 -10.78
CA GLN A 237 12.31 -20.73 -10.90
C GLN A 237 10.95 -21.04 -11.54
N LEU A 238 10.83 -22.12 -12.30
CA LEU A 238 9.57 -22.57 -12.88
C LEU A 238 8.52 -22.91 -11.80
N PHE A 239 8.95 -23.37 -10.62
CA PHE A 239 8.01 -23.68 -9.52
C PHE A 239 7.16 -22.48 -9.11
N PHE A 240 7.67 -21.25 -9.23
CA PHE A 240 6.89 -20.04 -8.94
C PHE A 240 5.74 -19.79 -9.92
N TYR A 241 5.78 -20.38 -11.11
CA TYR A 241 4.77 -20.20 -12.15
C TYR A 241 3.73 -21.32 -12.20
N LEU A 242 4.01 -22.44 -11.54
CA LEU A 242 3.06 -23.56 -11.48
C LEU A 242 1.94 -23.26 -10.48
N PRO A 243 0.65 -23.42 -10.87
CA PRO A 243 -0.48 -23.24 -9.96
C PRO A 243 -0.31 -24.06 -8.70
N ILE A 244 -0.64 -23.49 -7.55
CA ILE A 244 -0.53 -24.10 -6.20
C ILE A 244 0.92 -24.39 -5.79
N ILE A 245 1.73 -25.02 -6.64
CA ILE A 245 3.14 -25.36 -6.36
C ILE A 245 3.97 -24.12 -6.07
N GLY A 246 3.66 -22.97 -6.68
CA GLY A 246 4.32 -21.69 -6.44
C GLY A 246 4.31 -21.24 -4.98
N TRP A 247 3.42 -21.77 -4.16
CA TRP A 247 3.38 -21.50 -2.72
C TRP A 247 4.49 -22.24 -1.94
N ILE A 248 4.93 -23.42 -2.38
CA ILE A 248 5.86 -24.27 -1.66
C ILE A 248 7.16 -23.53 -1.30
N PRO A 249 7.87 -22.88 -2.26
CA PRO A 249 9.10 -22.15 -1.92
C PRO A 249 8.89 -21.01 -0.92
N LEU A 250 7.73 -20.35 -0.97
CA LEU A 250 7.40 -19.25 -0.05
C LEU A 250 7.09 -19.76 1.35
N LEU A 251 6.32 -20.85 1.47
CA LEU A 251 5.96 -21.44 2.75
C LEU A 251 7.19 -22.00 3.46
N ILE A 252 8.06 -22.72 2.75
CA ILE A 252 9.30 -23.30 3.33
C ILE A 252 10.22 -22.20 3.85
N LYS A 253 10.41 -21.10 3.10
CA LYS A 253 11.27 -19.98 3.50
C LYS A 253 10.61 -19.04 4.50
N GLY A 254 9.31 -18.79 4.34
CA GLY A 254 8.56 -17.84 5.16
C GLY A 254 8.27 -18.35 6.56
N LEU A 255 8.12 -19.66 6.75
CA LEU A 255 7.88 -20.29 8.06
C LEU A 255 9.15 -20.48 8.90
N ARG A 256 10.33 -20.29 8.34
CA ARG A 256 11.55 -20.26 9.13
C ARG A 256 11.56 -18.98 9.98
N LYS A 257 11.09 -19.07 11.21
CA LYS A 257 11.38 -18.08 12.24
C LYS A 257 12.91 -17.90 12.26
N LYS A 258 13.40 -16.69 12.07
CA LYS A 258 14.76 -16.36 12.47
C LYS A 258 14.83 -16.55 13.98
N SER A 259 15.48 -17.64 14.42
CA SER A 259 16.00 -17.76 15.78
C SER A 259 17.02 -16.67 16.02
#